data_fec97b5e455bf69de13fb59d1538aee3
#
_entry.id   fec97b5e455bf69de13fb59d1538aee3
#
_cell.length_a   1.000
_cell.length_b   1.000
_cell.length_c   1.000
_cell.angle_alpha   90.00
_cell.angle_beta   90.00
_cell.angle_gamma   90.00
#
_symmetry.space_group_name_H-M   'P 1'
#
loop_
_entity.id
_entity.type
_entity.pdbx_description
1 polymer ?
#
loop_
_entity_poly.entity_id
_entity_poly.type
_entity_poly.pdbx_seq_one_letter_code
_entity_poly.pdbx_strand_id
1 'polypeptide(L)'
;METSATALHYGISVHEGISVVENAKTGKLQAFRAKEHIQEFYDSAEHLDMPLFDGEELLNCIKELVVLDKDWMYANDEPDQFYTRMVHFATDKTLGVRTP
;
A
#
# COMPACT_ATOMS: atom_id res chain seq x y z
N MET A 1 -2.68 14.02 9.68
CA MET A 1 -2.84 14.84 8.44
C MET A 1 -3.67 16.07 8.77
N GLU A 2 -3.23 17.23 8.33
CA GLU A 2 -3.96 18.47 8.57
C GLU A 2 -5.22 18.59 7.71
N THR A 3 -6.21 19.34 8.18
CA THR A 3 -7.46 19.51 7.45
C THR A 3 -7.31 20.25 6.13
N SER A 4 -6.24 21.03 5.97
CA SER A 4 -5.93 21.75 4.72
C SER A 4 -5.05 20.95 3.76
N ALA A 5 -4.74 19.68 4.07
CA ALA A 5 -3.91 18.84 3.20
C ALA A 5 -4.53 18.69 1.81
N THR A 6 -3.68 18.72 0.78
CA THR A 6 -4.12 18.60 -0.62
C THR A 6 -4.82 17.28 -0.90
N ALA A 7 -4.47 16.21 -0.18
CA ALA A 7 -5.18 14.93 -0.31
C ALA A 7 -6.65 15.06 0.06
N LEU A 8 -6.98 15.83 1.10
CA LEU A 8 -8.36 16.01 1.55
C LEU A 8 -9.16 16.95 0.62
N HIS A 9 -8.55 18.04 0.18
CA HIS A 9 -9.27 19.07 -0.58
C HIS A 9 -9.29 18.79 -2.07
N TYR A 10 -8.22 18.23 -2.61
CA TYR A 10 -8.07 18.01 -4.05
C TYR A 10 -7.94 16.54 -4.43
N GLY A 11 -7.97 15.63 -3.46
CA GLY A 11 -7.90 14.20 -3.72
C GLY A 11 -6.55 13.74 -4.26
N ILE A 12 -5.47 14.46 -3.99
CA ILE A 12 -4.15 14.08 -4.50
C ILE A 12 -3.62 12.89 -3.69
N SER A 13 -3.87 11.72 -4.21
CA SER A 13 -3.39 10.46 -3.62
C SER A 13 -3.39 9.37 -4.69
N VAL A 14 -2.55 8.37 -4.47
CA VAL A 14 -2.55 7.14 -5.27
C VAL A 14 -2.65 5.96 -4.32
N HIS A 15 -3.23 4.88 -4.79
CA HIS A 15 -3.34 3.67 -3.98
C HIS A 15 -3.15 2.42 -4.83
N GLU A 16 -2.78 1.34 -4.18
CA GLU A 16 -2.65 0.03 -4.81
C GLU A 16 -2.94 -1.04 -3.75
N GLY A 17 -3.44 -2.18 -4.18
CA GLY A 17 -3.78 -3.28 -3.28
C GLY A 17 -3.05 -4.56 -3.65
N ILE A 18 -2.57 -5.28 -2.65
CA ILE A 18 -1.91 -6.57 -2.82
C ILE A 18 -2.63 -7.60 -1.98
N SER A 19 -3.09 -8.68 -2.61
CA SER A 19 -3.66 -9.81 -1.89
C SER A 19 -2.56 -10.76 -1.42
N VAL A 20 -2.64 -11.17 -0.16
CA VAL A 20 -1.73 -12.15 0.42
C VAL A 20 -2.54 -13.37 0.83
N VAL A 21 -2.18 -14.54 0.31
CA VAL A 21 -2.88 -15.80 0.56
C VAL A 21 -1.91 -16.82 1.11
N GLU A 22 -2.44 -17.81 1.86
CA GLU A 22 -1.67 -18.93 2.30
C GLU A 22 -1.67 -20.02 1.24
N ASN A 23 -0.48 -20.53 0.91
CA ASN A 23 -0.35 -21.70 0.05
C ASN A 23 -0.73 -22.95 0.86
N ALA A 24 -1.81 -23.61 0.46
CA ALA A 24 -2.33 -24.78 1.17
C ALA A 24 -1.34 -25.97 1.21
N LYS A 25 -0.42 -26.04 0.26
CA LYS A 25 0.56 -27.14 0.20
C LYS A 25 1.78 -26.89 1.08
N THR A 26 2.23 -25.64 1.20
CA THR A 26 3.47 -25.31 1.90
C THR A 26 3.25 -24.58 3.22
N GLY A 27 2.04 -24.07 3.47
CA GLY A 27 1.74 -23.25 4.64
C GLY A 27 2.36 -21.85 4.59
N LYS A 28 2.98 -21.48 3.48
CA LYS A 28 3.63 -20.17 3.33
C LYS A 28 2.65 -19.13 2.85
N LEU A 29 2.82 -17.90 3.35
CA LEU A 29 2.08 -16.74 2.87
C LEU A 29 2.69 -16.25 1.56
N GLN A 30 1.86 -15.97 0.58
CA GLN A 30 2.29 -15.51 -0.74
C GLN A 30 1.51 -14.26 -1.15
N ALA A 31 2.25 -13.23 -1.54
CA ALA A 31 1.67 -12.01 -2.06
C ALA A 31 1.50 -12.15 -3.59
N PHE A 32 0.28 -11.94 -4.07
CA PHE A 32 -0.02 -12.11 -5.49
C PHE A 32 0.53 -10.92 -6.28
N ARG A 33 1.49 -11.20 -7.15
CA ARG A 33 2.09 -10.22 -8.07
C ARG A 33 2.55 -8.93 -7.36
N ALA A 34 3.19 -9.09 -6.21
CA ALA A 34 3.57 -7.95 -5.37
C ALA A 34 4.48 -6.95 -6.08
N LYS A 35 5.46 -7.44 -6.85
CA LYS A 35 6.40 -6.57 -7.57
C LYS A 35 5.69 -5.73 -8.62
N GLU A 36 4.77 -6.33 -9.37
CA GLU A 36 3.98 -5.63 -10.39
C GLU A 36 3.08 -4.57 -9.76
N HIS A 37 2.43 -4.88 -8.62
CA HIS A 37 1.60 -3.91 -7.93
C HIS A 37 2.40 -2.75 -7.37
N ILE A 38 3.58 -3.02 -6.83
CA ILE A 38 4.47 -1.96 -6.33
C ILE A 38 4.96 -1.08 -7.47
N GLN A 39 5.26 -1.67 -8.63
CA GLN A 39 5.65 -0.91 -9.82
C GLN A 39 4.51 -0.01 -10.30
N GLU A 40 3.29 -0.50 -10.33
CA GLU A 40 2.11 0.31 -10.67
C GLU A 40 1.92 1.45 -9.69
N PHE A 41 2.12 1.19 -8.41
CA PHE A 41 2.04 2.20 -7.36
C PHE A 41 3.09 3.30 -7.55
N TYR A 42 4.32 2.90 -7.84
CA TYR A 42 5.42 3.81 -8.15
C TYR A 42 5.11 4.67 -9.38
N ASP A 43 4.65 4.03 -10.45
CA ASP A 43 4.33 4.73 -11.70
C ASP A 43 3.19 5.74 -11.51
N SER A 44 2.21 5.40 -10.69
CA SER A 44 1.12 6.32 -10.35
C SER A 44 1.62 7.54 -9.61
N ALA A 45 2.53 7.36 -8.65
CA ALA A 45 3.15 8.45 -7.91
C ALA A 45 3.97 9.36 -8.84
N GLU A 46 4.73 8.77 -9.75
CA GLU A 46 5.50 9.51 -10.74
C GLU A 46 4.60 10.32 -11.67
N HIS A 47 3.48 9.74 -12.09
CA HIS A 47 2.51 10.42 -12.96
C HIS A 47 1.92 11.67 -12.32
N LEU A 48 1.74 11.68 -11.01
CA LEU A 48 1.23 12.83 -10.26
C LEU A 48 2.34 13.73 -9.71
N ASP A 49 3.58 13.52 -10.10
CA ASP A 49 4.75 14.26 -9.61
C ASP A 49 4.90 14.19 -8.08
N MET A 50 4.45 13.11 -7.48
CA MET A 50 4.63 12.89 -6.04
C MET A 50 6.05 12.39 -5.75
N PRO A 51 6.56 12.62 -4.53
CA PRO A 51 7.87 12.08 -4.15
C PRO A 51 7.94 10.57 -4.38
N LEU A 52 9.05 10.12 -4.94
CA LEU A 52 9.25 8.71 -5.26
C LEU A 52 9.86 7.97 -4.06
N PHE A 53 9.68 6.65 -4.02
CA PHE A 53 10.11 5.79 -2.92
C PHE A 53 10.86 4.58 -3.45
N ASP A 54 11.60 3.89 -2.57
CA ASP A 54 12.26 2.64 -2.92
C ASP A 54 11.25 1.48 -2.85
N GLY A 55 10.94 0.90 -4.00
CA GLY A 55 9.96 -0.19 -4.09
C GLY A 55 10.39 -1.46 -3.36
N GLU A 56 11.69 -1.77 -3.33
CA GLU A 56 12.19 -2.95 -2.62
C GLU A 56 12.04 -2.79 -1.11
N GLU A 57 12.33 -1.61 -0.59
CA GLU A 57 12.14 -1.32 0.83
C GLU A 57 10.66 -1.35 1.22
N LEU A 58 9.80 -0.84 0.36
CA LEU A 58 8.35 -0.92 0.59
C LEU A 58 7.90 -2.38 0.65
N LEU A 59 8.37 -3.22 -0.27
CA LEU A 59 8.04 -4.64 -0.27
C LEU A 59 8.52 -5.33 1.01
N ASN A 60 9.72 -4.99 1.49
CA ASN A 60 10.24 -5.54 2.73
C ASN A 60 9.39 -5.14 3.93
N CYS A 61 8.95 -3.88 3.99
CA CYS A 61 8.04 -3.41 5.04
C CYS A 61 6.70 -4.15 5.02
N ILE A 62 6.15 -4.40 3.84
CA ILE A 62 4.90 -5.15 3.69
C ILE A 62 5.08 -6.59 4.18
N LYS A 63 6.20 -7.24 3.85
CA LYS A 63 6.49 -8.59 4.31
C LYS A 63 6.56 -8.67 5.83
N GLU A 64 7.25 -7.71 6.46
CA GLU A 64 7.34 -7.64 7.92
C GLU A 64 5.97 -7.44 8.56
N LEU A 65 5.17 -6.53 8.02
CA LEU A 65 3.83 -6.26 8.54
C LEU A 65 2.93 -7.49 8.46
N VAL A 66 2.96 -8.20 7.34
CA VAL A 66 2.17 -9.41 7.14
C VAL A 66 2.56 -10.50 8.14
N VAL A 67 3.87 -10.66 8.39
CA VAL A 67 4.36 -11.64 9.37
C VAL A 67 3.91 -11.27 10.78
N LEU A 68 3.93 -10.00 11.13
CA LEU A 68 3.47 -9.53 12.44
C LEU A 68 1.97 -9.78 12.65
N ASP A 69 1.18 -9.62 11.61
CA ASP A 69 -0.28 -9.68 11.68
C ASP A 69 -0.85 -11.04 11.24
N LYS A 70 -0.01 -12.01 10.92
CA LYS A 70 -0.47 -13.30 10.35
C LYS A 70 -1.50 -14.03 11.21
N ASP A 71 -1.42 -13.88 12.53
CA ASP A 71 -2.34 -14.55 13.44
C ASP A 71 -3.77 -14.04 13.27
N TRP A 72 -3.95 -12.81 12.81
CA TRP A 72 -5.28 -12.27 12.52
C TRP A 72 -5.94 -12.95 11.33
N MET A 73 -5.15 -13.50 10.39
CA MET A 73 -5.66 -14.26 9.25
C MET A 73 -6.39 -15.52 9.69
N TYR A 74 -5.97 -16.09 10.83
CA TYR A 74 -6.51 -17.32 11.38
C TYR A 74 -7.51 -17.10 12.53
N ALA A 75 -7.92 -15.85 12.76
CA ALA A 75 -8.86 -15.51 13.83
C ALA A 75 -10.26 -16.05 13.59
N ASN A 76 -10.60 -16.38 12.34
CA ASN A 76 -11.86 -17.00 11.94
C ASN A 76 -11.62 -18.46 11.57
N ASP A 77 -12.68 -19.28 11.58
CA ASP A 77 -12.61 -20.70 11.23
C ASP A 77 -12.19 -20.94 9.78
N GLU A 78 -12.36 -19.95 8.92
CA GLU A 78 -11.91 -20.02 7.54
C GLU A 78 -10.65 -19.13 7.39
N PRO A 79 -9.54 -19.68 6.83
CA PRO A 79 -8.36 -18.88 6.55
C PRO A 79 -8.67 -17.86 5.47
N ASP A 80 -8.73 -16.60 5.88
CA ASP A 80 -8.96 -15.50 4.98
C ASP A 80 -7.65 -15.05 4.34
N GLN A 81 -7.77 -14.30 3.26
CA GLN A 81 -6.64 -13.63 2.67
C GLN A 81 -6.47 -12.26 3.32
N PHE A 82 -5.23 -11.81 3.45
CA PHE A 82 -4.96 -10.43 3.77
C PHE A 82 -5.05 -9.59 2.50
N TYR A 83 -5.57 -8.39 2.67
CA TYR A 83 -5.52 -7.37 1.63
C TYR A 83 -4.70 -6.21 2.14
N THR A 84 -3.53 -5.99 1.54
CA THR A 84 -2.66 -4.88 1.87
C THR A 84 -3.01 -3.71 0.96
N ARG A 85 -3.50 -2.63 1.54
CA ARG A 85 -3.79 -1.41 0.80
C ARG A 85 -2.70 -0.38 1.09
N MET A 86 -2.00 0.03 0.05
CA MET A 86 -0.99 1.07 0.12
C MET A 86 -1.61 2.37 -0.34
N VAL A 87 -1.41 3.44 0.42
CA VAL A 87 -1.90 4.77 0.07
C VAL A 87 -0.74 5.76 0.19
N HIS A 88 -0.50 6.50 -0.88
CA HIS A 88 0.47 7.59 -0.92
C HIS A 88 -0.33 8.88 -1.13
N PHE A 89 -0.36 9.74 -0.14
CA PHE A 89 -1.22 10.92 -0.16
C PHE A 89 -0.41 12.18 0.09
N ALA A 90 -0.84 13.28 -0.56
CA ALA A 90 -0.18 14.56 -0.47
C ALA A 90 -0.58 15.29 0.80
N THR A 91 0.40 15.86 1.49
CA THR A 91 0.20 16.51 2.79
C THR A 91 0.46 18.02 2.75
N ASP A 92 0.78 18.59 1.58
CA ASP A 92 0.93 20.02 1.46
C ASP A 92 -0.36 20.71 1.92
N LYS A 93 -0.23 21.71 2.78
CA LYS A 93 -1.36 22.38 3.42
C LYS A 93 -1.72 23.73 2.82
N THR A 94 -1.05 24.11 1.76
CA THR A 94 -1.29 25.40 1.09
C THR A 94 -2.37 25.23 0.05
N LEU A 95 -3.57 25.74 0.35
CA LEU A 95 -4.69 25.67 -0.57
C LEU A 95 -4.46 26.56 -1.80
N GLY A 96 -4.92 26.09 -2.95
CA GLY A 96 -4.78 26.79 -4.20
C GLY A 96 -3.43 26.61 -4.89
N VAL A 97 -2.52 25.86 -4.28
CA VAL A 97 -1.21 25.52 -4.86
C VAL A 97 -1.22 24.07 -5.35
N ARG A 98 -0.73 23.86 -6.56
CA ARG A 98 -0.74 22.55 -7.19
C ARG A 98 0.56 21.79 -6.90
N THR A 99 0.81 21.53 -5.62
CA THR A 99 1.97 20.73 -5.18
C THR A 99 1.52 19.56 -4.33
N PRO A 100 2.13 18.40 -4.50
CA PRO A 100 1.86 17.25 -3.61
C PRO A 100 2.34 17.50 -2.16
#